data_16d36fc7c7339c237fc97ff0b2a227e3
#
_entry.id   16d36fc7c7339c237fc97ff0b2a227e3
#
_cell.length_a   1.000
_cell.length_b   1.000
_cell.length_c   1.000
_cell.angle_alpha   90.00
_cell.angle_beta   90.00
_cell.angle_gamma   90.00
#
_symmetry.space_group_name_H-M   'P 1'
#
loop_
_entity.id
_entity.type
_entity.pdbx_description
1 polymer ?
#
loop_
_entity_poly.entity_id
_entity_poly.type
_entity_poly.pdbx_seq_one_letter_code
_entity_poly.pdbx_strand_id
1 'polypeptide(L)'
;MSNCKVIALTNQKGGVGKTTTAVNLGVGLVQQGKKVLLIDADAQANLTMALGYSRPDDLPVTLSTIMQNIIDDKSFDASQGIIRHGEGVDLLPSNIELSGFEVRLINAMSRERVLKTYVNEVKKNYDYVVIDCMPSLGMITINALAAADSVVIPTQPNYLSAKGLELLLRSVSMVKRQINPKLRIDGILMTMVMPRTNISKEITATVKSAYGQKIKVFDTEIPHSIRAVEATAEGKSIFAYDKSGKVAAAYEQFSKEVAELGEKQRNQNRAERLR
;
A
#
# COMPACT_ATOMS: atom_id res chain seq x y z
N MET A 1 9.76 19.73 -7.96
CA MET A 1 9.42 18.67 -6.98
C MET A 1 8.55 17.66 -7.67
N SER A 2 8.74 16.37 -7.42
CA SER A 2 7.94 15.31 -8.04
C SER A 2 6.45 15.47 -7.68
N ASN A 3 5.57 15.27 -8.68
CA ASN A 3 4.11 15.21 -8.48
C ASN A 3 3.63 13.82 -8.03
N CYS A 4 4.55 12.92 -7.74
CA CYS A 4 4.27 11.56 -7.32
C CYS A 4 3.56 11.54 -5.96
N LYS A 5 2.57 10.68 -5.81
CA LYS A 5 1.90 10.39 -4.55
C LYS A 5 2.34 9.01 -4.03
N VAL A 6 2.85 8.98 -2.80
CA VAL A 6 3.29 7.75 -2.13
C VAL A 6 2.21 7.31 -1.15
N ILE A 7 1.66 6.11 -1.35
CA ILE A 7 0.56 5.54 -0.56
C ILE A 7 1.04 4.28 0.14
N ALA A 8 0.94 4.22 1.46
CA ALA A 8 1.14 2.98 2.21
C ALA A 8 -0.20 2.27 2.46
N LEU A 9 -0.27 0.98 2.12
CA LEU A 9 -1.40 0.12 2.47
C LEU A 9 -1.05 -0.61 3.76
N THR A 10 -1.71 -0.31 4.85
CA THR A 10 -1.37 -0.89 6.16
C THR A 10 -2.60 -1.31 6.95
N ASN A 11 -2.49 -2.43 7.61
CA ASN A 11 -3.38 -2.90 8.68
C ASN A 11 -2.63 -3.98 9.48
N GLN A 12 -2.73 -3.93 10.80
CA GLN A 12 -2.11 -4.93 11.69
C GLN A 12 -2.71 -6.32 11.53
N LYS A 13 -3.94 -6.41 11.05
CA LYS A 13 -4.60 -7.69 10.83
C LYS A 13 -4.15 -8.29 9.49
N GLY A 14 -3.72 -9.55 9.54
CA GLY A 14 -3.49 -10.37 8.34
C GLY A 14 -4.79 -10.68 7.59
N GLY A 15 -4.68 -10.94 6.30
CA GLY A 15 -5.81 -11.39 5.47
C GLY A 15 -6.90 -10.36 5.20
N VAL A 16 -6.66 -9.06 5.42
CA VAL A 16 -7.64 -7.99 5.14
C VAL A 16 -7.60 -7.47 3.69
N GLY A 17 -6.85 -8.12 2.81
CA GLY A 17 -6.76 -7.76 1.40
C GLY A 17 -5.81 -6.61 1.09
N LYS A 18 -4.76 -6.35 1.90
CA LYS A 18 -3.73 -5.35 1.60
C LYS A 18 -3.08 -5.59 0.25
N THR A 19 -2.47 -6.76 0.10
CA THR A 19 -1.76 -7.17 -1.13
C THR A 19 -2.68 -7.16 -2.36
N THR A 20 -3.88 -7.74 -2.24
CA THR A 20 -4.88 -7.71 -3.31
C THR A 20 -5.25 -6.27 -3.69
N THR A 21 -5.34 -5.38 -2.69
CA THR A 21 -5.60 -3.97 -2.92
C THR A 21 -4.39 -3.29 -3.58
N ALA A 22 -3.15 -3.62 -3.19
CA ALA A 22 -1.94 -3.06 -3.81
C ALA A 22 -1.88 -3.38 -5.30
N VAL A 23 -2.04 -4.66 -5.67
CA VAL A 23 -2.07 -5.10 -7.07
C VAL A 23 -3.16 -4.36 -7.85
N ASN A 24 -4.40 -4.42 -7.37
CA ASN A 24 -5.53 -3.92 -8.14
C ASN A 24 -5.65 -2.39 -8.14
N LEU A 25 -5.22 -1.71 -7.08
CA LEU A 25 -5.06 -0.25 -7.10
C LEU A 25 -3.99 0.17 -8.11
N GLY A 26 -2.82 -0.52 -8.08
CA GLY A 26 -1.73 -0.22 -9.01
C GLY A 26 -2.14 -0.37 -10.46
N VAL A 27 -2.70 -1.52 -10.83
CA VAL A 27 -3.17 -1.79 -12.21
C VAL A 27 -4.32 -0.86 -12.58
N GLY A 28 -5.27 -0.59 -11.68
CA GLY A 28 -6.37 0.34 -11.93
C GLY A 28 -5.90 1.78 -12.19
N LEU A 29 -4.82 2.23 -11.53
CA LEU A 29 -4.19 3.53 -11.80
C LEU A 29 -3.45 3.52 -13.15
N VAL A 30 -2.78 2.42 -13.52
CA VAL A 30 -2.15 2.26 -14.85
C VAL A 30 -3.20 2.34 -15.95
N GLN A 31 -4.37 1.75 -15.79
CA GLN A 31 -5.48 1.86 -16.74
C GLN A 31 -5.99 3.31 -16.92
N GLN A 32 -5.72 4.19 -15.94
CA GLN A 32 -5.97 5.63 -16.03
C GLN A 32 -4.76 6.41 -16.57
N GLY A 33 -3.78 5.74 -17.18
CA GLY A 33 -2.59 6.35 -17.77
C GLY A 33 -1.54 6.84 -16.77
N LYS A 34 -1.57 6.37 -15.52
CA LYS A 34 -0.57 6.74 -14.50
C LYS A 34 0.61 5.76 -14.52
N LYS A 35 1.81 6.27 -14.26
CA LYS A 35 3.02 5.46 -14.01
C LYS A 35 3.04 5.05 -12.55
N VAL A 36 3.06 3.74 -12.28
CA VAL A 36 2.91 3.20 -10.92
C VAL A 36 4.06 2.25 -10.57
N LEU A 37 4.68 2.49 -9.42
CA LEU A 37 5.59 1.55 -8.77
C LEU A 37 4.88 0.92 -7.57
N LEU A 38 4.89 -0.40 -7.52
CA LEU A 38 4.51 -1.19 -6.36
C LEU A 38 5.77 -1.57 -5.59
N ILE A 39 5.77 -1.40 -4.27
CA ILE A 39 6.87 -1.82 -3.39
C ILE A 39 6.32 -2.87 -2.44
N ASP A 40 6.89 -4.06 -2.49
CA ASP A 40 6.59 -5.12 -1.53
C ASP A 40 7.40 -4.89 -0.25
N ALA A 41 6.74 -4.54 0.84
CA ALA A 41 7.37 -4.30 2.14
C ALA A 41 6.93 -5.37 3.17
N ASP A 42 6.74 -6.60 2.70
CA ASP A 42 6.48 -7.78 3.52
C ASP A 42 7.52 -8.87 3.20
N ALA A 43 8.19 -9.40 4.23
CA ALA A 43 9.15 -10.50 4.08
C ALA A 43 8.50 -11.81 3.55
N GLN A 44 7.17 -11.92 3.64
CA GLN A 44 6.45 -13.03 3.03
C GLN A 44 6.33 -12.90 1.51
N ALA A 45 6.74 -11.77 0.92
CA ALA A 45 6.77 -11.50 -0.52
C ALA A 45 5.41 -11.75 -1.22
N ASN A 46 4.31 -11.50 -0.50
CA ASN A 46 2.98 -11.79 -1.02
C ASN A 46 2.62 -10.94 -2.25
N LEU A 47 3.04 -9.67 -2.31
CA LEU A 47 2.83 -8.82 -3.47
C LEU A 47 3.65 -9.30 -4.67
N THR A 48 4.89 -9.70 -4.41
CA THR A 48 5.81 -10.25 -5.41
C THR A 48 5.21 -11.52 -6.05
N MET A 49 4.73 -12.45 -5.21
CA MET A 49 4.07 -13.67 -5.69
C MET A 49 2.74 -13.38 -6.39
N ALA A 50 1.95 -12.45 -5.90
CA ALA A 50 0.67 -12.05 -6.49
C ALA A 50 0.81 -11.43 -7.89
N LEU A 51 2.01 -11.02 -8.28
CA LEU A 51 2.37 -10.57 -9.63
C LEU A 51 3.13 -11.63 -10.43
N GLY A 52 3.05 -12.91 -10.03
CA GLY A 52 3.54 -14.05 -10.79
C GLY A 52 5.00 -14.42 -10.55
N TYR A 53 5.71 -13.75 -9.65
CA TYR A 53 7.10 -14.11 -9.29
C TYR A 53 7.09 -15.14 -8.16
N SER A 54 6.85 -16.41 -8.50
CA SER A 54 6.61 -17.51 -7.55
C SER A 54 7.83 -17.90 -6.71
N ARG A 55 9.03 -17.46 -7.08
CA ARG A 55 10.30 -17.76 -6.39
C ARG A 55 11.01 -16.44 -5.98
N PRO A 56 10.47 -15.68 -5.02
CA PRO A 56 11.01 -14.38 -4.65
C PRO A 56 12.44 -14.45 -4.09
N ASP A 57 12.80 -15.56 -3.44
CA ASP A 57 14.13 -15.76 -2.86
C ASP A 57 15.24 -15.95 -3.91
N ASP A 58 14.88 -16.25 -5.17
CA ASP A 58 15.84 -16.34 -6.28
C ASP A 58 16.11 -14.98 -6.95
N LEU A 59 15.38 -13.93 -6.56
CA LEU A 59 15.55 -12.59 -7.13
C LEU A 59 16.85 -11.94 -6.62
N PRO A 60 17.72 -11.47 -7.53
CA PRO A 60 19.07 -10.99 -7.16
C PRO A 60 19.06 -9.67 -6.40
N VAL A 61 18.03 -8.84 -6.60
CA VAL A 61 17.90 -7.53 -5.96
C VAL A 61 16.47 -7.35 -5.50
N THR A 62 16.31 -7.08 -4.21
CA THR A 62 15.02 -6.88 -3.56
C THR A 62 15.05 -5.64 -2.69
N LEU A 63 13.94 -5.30 -2.04
CA LEU A 63 13.86 -4.19 -1.11
C LEU A 63 14.93 -4.27 -0.01
N SER A 64 15.20 -5.48 0.53
CA SER A 64 16.24 -5.68 1.54
C SER A 64 17.61 -5.29 1.04
N THR A 65 17.96 -5.65 -0.20
CA THR A 65 19.24 -5.30 -0.85
C THR A 65 19.40 -3.79 -0.97
N ILE A 66 18.37 -3.10 -1.45
CA ILE A 66 18.40 -1.63 -1.62
C ILE A 66 18.53 -0.93 -0.26
N MET A 67 17.74 -1.33 0.72
CA MET A 67 17.76 -0.73 2.05
C MET A 67 19.11 -0.99 2.76
N GLN A 68 19.72 -2.17 2.55
CA GLN A 68 21.04 -2.49 3.08
C GLN A 68 22.12 -1.58 2.47
N ASN A 69 22.09 -1.36 1.15
CA ASN A 69 23.05 -0.47 0.48
C ASN A 69 22.97 0.95 1.05
N ILE A 70 21.75 1.44 1.35
CA ILE A 70 21.55 2.77 1.95
C ILE A 70 22.17 2.84 3.36
N ILE A 71 21.99 1.79 4.19
CA ILE A 71 22.59 1.75 5.53
C ILE A 71 24.12 1.71 5.47
N ASP A 72 24.66 0.96 4.51
CA ASP A 72 26.10 0.82 4.32
C ASP A 72 26.75 2.02 3.60
N ASP A 73 25.97 3.10 3.36
CA ASP A 73 26.39 4.29 2.60
C ASP A 73 27.00 3.97 1.22
N LYS A 74 26.49 2.89 0.59
CA LYS A 74 26.87 2.49 -0.77
C LYS A 74 26.02 3.22 -1.79
N SER A 75 26.62 3.56 -2.94
CA SER A 75 25.85 4.05 -4.07
C SER A 75 24.86 2.98 -4.54
N PHE A 76 23.63 3.38 -4.87
CA PHE A 76 22.64 2.50 -5.47
C PHE A 76 21.96 3.19 -6.66
N ASP A 77 21.63 2.42 -7.66
CA ASP A 77 20.74 2.87 -8.74
C ASP A 77 19.30 2.65 -8.29
N ALA A 78 18.49 3.72 -8.27
CA ALA A 78 17.08 3.66 -7.86
C ALA A 78 16.23 2.78 -8.78
N SER A 79 16.70 2.48 -10.00
CA SER A 79 16.04 1.54 -10.93
C SER A 79 16.45 0.09 -10.72
N GLN A 80 17.50 -0.17 -9.96
CA GLN A 80 18.00 -1.51 -9.71
C GLN A 80 16.97 -2.35 -8.94
N GLY A 81 16.71 -3.56 -9.41
CA GLY A 81 15.74 -4.47 -8.83
C GLY A 81 14.29 -4.18 -9.20
N ILE A 82 14.00 -3.09 -9.93
CA ILE A 82 12.65 -2.83 -10.43
C ILE A 82 12.34 -3.76 -11.60
N ILE A 83 11.24 -4.49 -11.48
CA ILE A 83 10.74 -5.44 -12.47
C ILE A 83 9.52 -4.84 -13.13
N ARG A 84 9.50 -4.78 -14.48
CA ARG A 84 8.33 -4.35 -15.25
C ARG A 84 7.35 -5.51 -15.41
N HIS A 85 6.14 -5.31 -14.93
CA HIS A 85 5.08 -6.30 -15.05
C HIS A 85 4.26 -6.11 -16.34
N GLY A 86 3.76 -7.21 -16.92
CA GLY A 86 2.99 -7.20 -18.17
C GLY A 86 1.70 -6.38 -18.14
N GLU A 87 1.13 -6.12 -16.97
CA GLU A 87 -0.05 -5.26 -16.79
C GLU A 87 0.31 -3.76 -16.59
N GLY A 88 1.57 -3.37 -16.83
CA GLY A 88 2.02 -1.98 -16.89
C GLY A 88 2.42 -1.37 -15.56
N VAL A 89 2.36 -2.10 -14.44
CA VAL A 89 2.95 -1.68 -13.18
C VAL A 89 4.41 -2.09 -13.11
N ASP A 90 5.22 -1.29 -12.42
CA ASP A 90 6.57 -1.67 -12.02
C ASP A 90 6.54 -2.20 -10.59
N LEU A 91 7.39 -3.17 -10.25
CA LEU A 91 7.49 -3.81 -8.94
C LEU A 91 8.92 -3.71 -8.40
N LEU A 92 9.08 -3.23 -7.16
CA LEU A 92 10.25 -3.53 -6.35
C LEU A 92 9.89 -4.71 -5.45
N PRO A 93 10.48 -5.90 -5.68
CA PRO A 93 10.12 -7.12 -4.99
C PRO A 93 10.68 -7.19 -3.58
N SER A 94 10.12 -8.10 -2.78
CA SER A 94 10.63 -8.52 -1.48
C SER A 94 11.00 -10.00 -1.48
N ASN A 95 11.68 -10.43 -0.42
CA ASN A 95 11.96 -11.83 -0.12
C ASN A 95 12.17 -12.01 1.39
N ILE A 96 12.46 -13.24 1.83
CA ILE A 96 12.63 -13.59 3.26
C ILE A 96 13.77 -12.81 3.94
N GLU A 97 14.76 -12.33 3.19
CA GLU A 97 15.88 -11.55 3.75
C GLU A 97 15.42 -10.25 4.42
N LEU A 98 14.25 -9.73 4.05
CA LEU A 98 13.69 -8.52 4.66
C LEU A 98 13.43 -8.71 6.16
N SER A 99 13.11 -9.94 6.63
CA SER A 99 12.98 -10.25 8.07
C SER A 99 14.31 -10.11 8.81
N GLY A 100 15.39 -10.62 8.25
CA GLY A 100 16.74 -10.45 8.81
C GLY A 100 17.23 -9.00 8.78
N PHE A 101 16.85 -8.27 7.73
CA PHE A 101 17.14 -6.86 7.61
C PHE A 101 16.42 -6.02 8.66
N GLU A 102 15.17 -6.34 9.03
CA GLU A 102 14.44 -5.63 10.08
C GLU A 102 15.18 -5.66 11.43
N VAL A 103 15.86 -6.76 11.75
CA VAL A 103 16.68 -6.85 12.96
C VAL A 103 17.90 -5.92 12.89
N ARG A 104 18.52 -5.80 11.71
CA ARG A 104 19.67 -4.88 11.51
C ARG A 104 19.27 -3.42 11.60
N LEU A 105 18.06 -3.08 11.16
CA LEU A 105 17.52 -1.72 11.26
C LEU A 105 17.50 -1.20 12.70
N ILE A 106 17.35 -2.06 13.70
CA ILE A 106 17.26 -1.63 15.11
C ILE A 106 18.48 -0.80 15.54
N ASN A 107 19.66 -1.13 15.01
CA ASN A 107 20.93 -0.48 15.35
C ASN A 107 21.39 0.58 14.34
N ALA A 108 20.63 0.80 13.26
CA ALA A 108 21.00 1.73 12.21
C ALA A 108 20.68 3.19 12.61
N MET A 109 21.55 4.12 12.22
CA MET A 109 21.24 5.55 12.32
C MET A 109 20.10 5.93 11.39
N SER A 110 19.20 6.83 11.85
CA SER A 110 18.04 7.26 11.07
C SER A 110 17.18 6.10 10.53
N ARG A 111 17.15 5.00 11.26
CA ARG A 111 16.54 3.71 10.91
C ARG A 111 15.10 3.80 10.42
N GLU A 112 14.35 4.84 10.81
CA GLU A 112 12.97 5.05 10.40
C GLU A 112 12.84 5.66 8.99
N ARG A 113 13.94 6.11 8.39
CA ARG A 113 13.95 6.90 7.13
C ARG A 113 14.67 6.22 5.98
N VAL A 114 15.16 5.00 6.14
CA VAL A 114 15.93 4.29 5.12
C VAL A 114 15.12 4.12 3.84
N LEU A 115 13.88 3.63 3.94
CA LEU A 115 12.99 3.51 2.78
C LEU A 115 12.63 4.89 2.18
N LYS A 116 12.54 5.93 3.00
CA LYS A 116 12.28 7.29 2.50
C LYS A 116 13.40 7.80 1.60
N THR A 117 14.66 7.46 1.91
CA THR A 117 15.81 7.79 1.06
C THR A 117 15.64 7.18 -0.33
N TYR A 118 15.32 5.89 -0.43
CA TYR A 118 15.02 5.23 -1.70
C TYR A 118 13.83 5.86 -2.43
N VAL A 119 12.70 6.01 -1.75
CA VAL A 119 11.48 6.54 -2.34
C VAL A 119 11.68 7.96 -2.89
N ASN A 120 12.51 8.79 -2.24
CA ASN A 120 12.81 10.14 -2.72
C ASN A 120 13.53 10.15 -4.07
N GLU A 121 14.34 9.14 -4.36
CA GLU A 121 15.03 9.00 -5.65
C GLU A 121 14.07 8.42 -6.71
N VAL A 122 13.40 7.32 -6.42
CA VAL A 122 12.61 6.59 -7.42
C VAL A 122 11.31 7.33 -7.82
N LYS A 123 10.68 8.06 -6.91
CA LYS A 123 9.41 8.77 -7.15
C LYS A 123 9.46 9.84 -8.23
N LYS A 124 10.65 10.22 -8.71
CA LYS A 124 10.83 11.17 -9.82
C LYS A 124 10.29 10.62 -11.14
N ASN A 125 10.19 9.30 -11.26
CA ASN A 125 9.83 8.58 -12.47
C ASN A 125 8.37 8.10 -12.50
N TYR A 126 7.62 8.27 -11.38
CA TYR A 126 6.28 7.73 -11.19
C TYR A 126 5.27 8.80 -10.80
N ASP A 127 4.00 8.54 -11.12
CA ASP A 127 2.86 9.32 -10.63
C ASP A 127 2.39 8.82 -9.26
N TYR A 128 2.51 7.50 -9.04
CA TYR A 128 2.17 6.83 -7.78
C TYR A 128 3.23 5.82 -7.38
N VAL A 129 3.50 5.76 -6.08
CA VAL A 129 4.21 4.65 -5.44
C VAL A 129 3.25 4.05 -4.41
N VAL A 130 2.96 2.76 -4.51
CA VAL A 130 2.11 2.04 -3.56
C VAL A 130 2.96 1.04 -2.78
N ILE A 131 2.99 1.16 -1.47
CA ILE A 131 3.78 0.30 -0.58
C ILE A 131 2.83 -0.68 0.11
N ASP A 132 2.98 -1.97 -0.16
CA ASP A 132 2.25 -3.04 0.54
C ASP A 132 2.97 -3.41 1.84
N CYS A 133 2.37 -3.11 2.98
CA CYS A 133 2.99 -3.29 4.29
C CYS A 133 2.63 -4.63 4.91
N MET A 134 3.58 -5.23 5.64
CA MET A 134 3.34 -6.42 6.46
C MET A 134 2.25 -6.18 7.53
N PRO A 135 1.59 -7.24 8.04
CA PRO A 135 0.55 -7.13 9.08
C PRO A 135 1.13 -6.91 10.47
N SER A 136 2.04 -5.96 10.61
CA SER A 136 2.68 -5.59 11.87
C SER A 136 3.01 -4.11 11.90
N LEU A 137 3.37 -3.57 13.05
CA LEU A 137 3.90 -2.22 13.21
C LEU A 137 5.42 -2.25 13.51
N GLY A 138 6.12 -3.20 12.92
CA GLY A 138 7.58 -3.29 12.96
C GLY A 138 8.27 -2.15 12.24
N MET A 139 9.62 -2.20 12.26
CA MET A 139 10.46 -1.14 11.69
C MET A 139 10.25 -0.96 10.19
N ILE A 140 9.94 -2.01 9.45
CA ILE A 140 9.64 -1.91 8.00
C ILE A 140 8.34 -1.12 7.77
N THR A 141 7.29 -1.38 8.55
CA THR A 141 6.04 -0.60 8.45
C THR A 141 6.25 0.86 8.87
N ILE A 142 7.06 1.13 9.91
CA ILE A 142 7.42 2.50 10.28
C ILE A 142 8.16 3.20 9.14
N ASN A 143 9.08 2.51 8.46
CA ASN A 143 9.77 3.03 7.27
C ASN A 143 8.80 3.35 6.12
N ALA A 144 7.83 2.48 5.86
CA ALA A 144 6.80 2.72 4.87
C ALA A 144 5.97 3.98 5.20
N LEU A 145 5.53 4.13 6.46
CA LEU A 145 4.79 5.30 6.93
C LEU A 145 5.65 6.59 6.92
N ALA A 146 6.95 6.47 7.21
CA ALA A 146 7.88 7.59 7.14
C ALA A 146 8.11 8.09 5.70
N ALA A 147 8.06 7.18 4.73
CA ALA A 147 8.22 7.48 3.31
C ALA A 147 6.92 7.96 2.64
N ALA A 148 5.76 7.53 3.14
CA ALA A 148 4.46 7.78 2.53
C ALA A 148 3.97 9.22 2.69
N ASP A 149 3.21 9.70 1.70
CA ASP A 149 2.41 10.92 1.81
C ASP A 149 1.08 10.62 2.50
N SER A 150 0.55 9.41 2.28
CA SER A 150 -0.74 9.01 2.84
C SER A 150 -0.85 7.50 3.09
N VAL A 151 -1.86 7.16 3.89
CA VAL A 151 -2.21 5.79 4.26
C VAL A 151 -3.62 5.47 3.77
N VAL A 152 -3.78 4.31 3.14
CA VAL A 152 -5.07 3.65 2.93
C VAL A 152 -5.13 2.43 3.84
N ILE A 153 -6.27 2.21 4.50
CA ILE A 153 -6.46 1.17 5.50
C ILE A 153 -7.51 0.17 5.03
N PRO A 154 -7.12 -0.91 4.32
CA PRO A 154 -8.04 -1.99 3.99
C PRO A 154 -8.53 -2.68 5.27
N THR A 155 -9.86 -2.84 5.41
CA THR A 155 -10.49 -3.32 6.64
C THR A 155 -11.68 -4.22 6.31
N GLN A 156 -11.72 -5.42 6.88
CA GLN A 156 -12.87 -6.31 6.74
C GLN A 156 -14.01 -5.92 7.70
N PRO A 157 -15.27 -6.12 7.32
CA PRO A 157 -16.42 -5.89 8.20
C PRO A 157 -16.56 -7.03 9.23
N ASN A 158 -15.63 -7.09 10.19
CA ASN A 158 -15.72 -8.00 11.34
C ASN A 158 -15.28 -7.29 12.64
N TYR A 159 -15.76 -7.79 13.76
CA TYR A 159 -15.58 -7.18 15.08
C TYR A 159 -14.11 -6.97 15.46
N LEU A 160 -13.26 -7.96 15.22
CA LEU A 160 -11.82 -7.88 15.55
C LEU A 160 -11.07 -6.83 14.71
N SER A 161 -11.51 -6.62 13.47
CA SER A 161 -10.94 -5.58 12.61
C SER A 161 -11.25 -4.18 13.12
N ALA A 162 -12.44 -3.95 13.63
CA ALA A 162 -12.82 -2.66 14.21
C ALA A 162 -11.96 -2.30 15.43
N LYS A 163 -11.68 -3.28 16.31
CA LYS A 163 -10.79 -3.07 17.47
C LYS A 163 -9.34 -2.84 17.06
N GLY A 164 -8.83 -3.60 16.09
CA GLY A 164 -7.46 -3.44 15.55
C GLY A 164 -7.23 -2.10 14.86
N LEU A 165 -8.28 -1.51 14.27
CA LEU A 165 -8.22 -0.22 13.61
C LEU A 165 -7.83 0.91 14.58
N GLU A 166 -8.33 0.90 15.80
CA GLU A 166 -7.97 1.92 16.81
C GLU A 166 -6.47 1.90 17.13
N LEU A 167 -5.90 0.72 17.33
CA LEU A 167 -4.47 0.56 17.59
C LEU A 167 -3.62 1.05 16.42
N LEU A 168 -4.02 0.72 15.20
CA LEU A 168 -3.36 1.19 13.99
C LEU A 168 -3.40 2.72 13.90
N LEU A 169 -4.56 3.34 14.10
CA LEU A 169 -4.73 4.79 14.06
C LEU A 169 -3.86 5.51 15.10
N ARG A 170 -3.72 4.95 16.29
CA ARG A 170 -2.79 5.46 17.32
C ARG A 170 -1.34 5.43 16.83
N SER A 171 -0.91 4.34 16.20
CA SER A 171 0.45 4.19 15.68
C SER A 171 0.71 5.12 14.49
N VAL A 172 -0.23 5.24 13.55
CA VAL A 172 -0.14 6.23 12.46
C VAL A 172 -0.03 7.66 13.02
N SER A 173 -0.82 7.98 14.05
CA SER A 173 -0.76 9.28 14.72
C SER A 173 0.60 9.53 15.39
N MET A 174 1.21 8.49 15.97
CA MET A 174 2.55 8.57 16.56
C MET A 174 3.61 8.84 15.51
N VAL A 175 3.61 8.09 14.41
CA VAL A 175 4.51 8.31 13.26
C VAL A 175 4.32 9.71 12.69
N LYS A 176 3.07 10.15 12.50
CA LYS A 176 2.77 11.52 12.04
C LYS A 176 3.38 12.58 12.95
N ARG A 177 3.25 12.44 14.26
CA ARG A 177 3.73 13.44 15.22
C ARG A 177 5.26 13.47 15.33
N GLN A 178 5.92 12.32 15.25
CA GLN A 178 7.34 12.20 15.59
C GLN A 178 8.27 12.09 14.38
N ILE A 179 7.79 11.50 13.26
CA ILE A 179 8.66 11.11 12.15
C ILE A 179 8.25 11.77 10.84
N ASN A 180 6.95 11.75 10.52
CA ASN A 180 6.41 12.29 9.26
C ASN A 180 5.19 13.19 9.48
N PRO A 181 5.37 14.47 9.85
CA PRO A 181 4.26 15.39 10.14
C PRO A 181 3.29 15.60 8.98
N LYS A 182 3.71 15.30 7.75
CA LYS A 182 2.89 15.45 6.54
C LYS A 182 2.04 14.23 6.24
N LEU A 183 2.23 13.11 6.96
CA LEU A 183 1.46 11.90 6.75
C LEU A 183 -0.03 12.15 6.97
N ARG A 184 -0.85 11.73 6.01
CA ARG A 184 -2.31 11.84 6.04
C ARG A 184 -2.94 10.45 6.01
N ILE A 185 -4.17 10.32 6.46
CA ILE A 185 -4.96 9.10 6.23
C ILE A 185 -5.92 9.44 5.10
N ASP A 186 -5.73 8.82 3.94
CA ASP A 186 -6.62 8.99 2.78
C ASP A 186 -7.98 8.38 3.01
N GLY A 187 -8.03 7.26 3.74
CA GLY A 187 -9.29 6.66 4.15
C GLY A 187 -9.19 5.19 4.55
N ILE A 188 -10.33 4.68 5.00
CA ILE A 188 -10.59 3.28 5.30
C ILE A 188 -11.31 2.67 4.09
N LEU A 189 -10.77 1.58 3.53
CA LEU A 189 -11.40 0.82 2.47
C LEU A 189 -12.04 -0.44 3.05
N MET A 190 -13.36 -0.56 2.95
CA MET A 190 -14.06 -1.78 3.34
C MET A 190 -13.80 -2.87 2.30
N THR A 191 -13.21 -3.98 2.73
CA THR A 191 -12.81 -5.11 1.87
C THR A 191 -13.53 -6.38 2.26
N MET A 192 -13.67 -7.32 1.31
CA MET A 192 -14.35 -8.61 1.53
C MET A 192 -15.75 -8.45 2.12
N VAL A 193 -16.45 -7.41 1.68
CA VAL A 193 -17.82 -7.11 2.11
C VAL A 193 -18.76 -8.17 1.59
N MET A 194 -19.64 -8.67 2.45
CA MET A 194 -20.72 -9.58 2.11
C MET A 194 -22.07 -8.84 2.25
N PRO A 195 -22.56 -8.16 1.18
CA PRO A 195 -23.70 -7.23 1.28
C PRO A 195 -25.01 -7.88 1.74
N ARG A 196 -25.14 -9.21 1.61
CA ARG A 196 -26.33 -9.97 1.98
C ARG A 196 -26.36 -10.37 3.46
N THR A 197 -25.27 -10.18 4.21
CA THR A 197 -25.19 -10.56 5.62
C THR A 197 -25.43 -9.35 6.53
N ASN A 198 -26.24 -9.52 7.57
CA ASN A 198 -26.55 -8.45 8.52
C ASN A 198 -25.31 -7.98 9.25
N ILE A 199 -24.42 -8.91 9.65
CA ILE A 199 -23.17 -8.59 10.35
C ILE A 199 -22.25 -7.69 9.51
N SER A 200 -22.13 -7.92 8.19
CA SER A 200 -21.32 -7.09 7.32
C SER A 200 -21.87 -5.67 7.24
N LYS A 201 -23.21 -5.52 7.12
CA LYS A 201 -23.89 -4.22 7.10
C LYS A 201 -23.71 -3.47 8.42
N GLU A 202 -23.95 -4.14 9.54
CA GLU A 202 -23.85 -3.56 10.88
C GLU A 202 -22.43 -3.06 11.19
N ILE A 203 -21.40 -3.88 10.93
CA ILE A 203 -20.02 -3.48 11.19
C ILE A 203 -19.58 -2.38 10.23
N THR A 204 -19.96 -2.43 8.95
CA THR A 204 -19.66 -1.34 8.02
C THR A 204 -20.29 -0.02 8.50
N ALA A 205 -21.55 -0.05 8.93
CA ALA A 205 -22.23 1.11 9.50
C ALA A 205 -21.54 1.61 10.78
N THR A 206 -21.10 0.69 11.64
CA THR A 206 -20.35 1.02 12.86
C THR A 206 -19.03 1.72 12.53
N VAL A 207 -18.26 1.22 11.55
CA VAL A 207 -17.01 1.86 11.12
C VAL A 207 -17.28 3.25 10.55
N LYS A 208 -18.29 3.39 9.68
CA LYS A 208 -18.72 4.69 9.11
C LYS A 208 -19.15 5.68 10.21
N SER A 209 -19.91 5.23 11.19
CA SER A 209 -20.37 6.07 12.32
C SER A 209 -19.21 6.47 13.26
N ALA A 210 -18.35 5.52 13.62
CA ALA A 210 -17.28 5.76 14.58
C ALA A 210 -16.14 6.63 14.01
N TYR A 211 -15.83 6.48 12.74
CA TYR A 211 -14.65 7.10 12.11
C TYR A 211 -14.98 8.11 11.02
N GLY A 212 -16.13 8.00 10.34
CA GLY A 212 -16.47 8.76 9.14
C GLY A 212 -16.49 10.28 9.30
N GLN A 213 -16.66 10.80 10.53
CA GLN A 213 -16.56 12.24 10.80
C GLN A 213 -15.11 12.77 10.81
N LYS A 214 -14.12 11.90 11.09
CA LYS A 214 -12.71 12.28 11.25
C LYS A 214 -11.81 11.73 10.15
N ILE A 215 -12.17 10.58 9.60
CA ILE A 215 -11.41 9.84 8.60
C ILE A 215 -12.38 9.45 7.50
N LYS A 216 -12.04 9.74 6.23
CA LYS A 216 -12.84 9.27 5.10
C LYS A 216 -12.98 7.75 5.18
N VAL A 217 -14.19 7.23 5.06
CA VAL A 217 -14.44 5.85 4.64
C VAL A 217 -14.77 5.92 3.16
N PHE A 218 -14.02 5.20 2.32
CA PHE A 218 -14.26 5.22 0.87
C PHE A 218 -15.69 4.78 0.56
N ASP A 219 -16.28 5.37 -0.47
CA ASP A 219 -17.63 5.03 -0.89
C ASP A 219 -17.68 3.65 -1.53
N THR A 220 -16.58 3.28 -2.22
CA THR A 220 -16.40 1.95 -2.78
C THR A 220 -16.16 0.91 -1.68
N GLU A 221 -16.89 -0.18 -1.75
CA GLU A 221 -16.71 -1.38 -0.93
C GLU A 221 -16.26 -2.52 -1.84
N ILE A 222 -15.16 -3.22 -1.47
CA ILE A 222 -14.67 -4.37 -2.25
C ILE A 222 -15.41 -5.63 -1.79
N PRO A 223 -16.21 -6.27 -2.67
CA PRO A 223 -16.97 -7.46 -2.29
C PRO A 223 -16.05 -8.67 -2.09
N HIS A 224 -16.47 -9.57 -1.22
CA HIS A 224 -15.82 -10.88 -1.08
C HIS A 224 -15.98 -11.68 -2.38
N SER A 225 -14.87 -12.28 -2.86
CA SER A 225 -14.87 -13.08 -4.09
C SER A 225 -13.75 -14.11 -4.07
N ILE A 226 -14.09 -15.34 -4.43
CA ILE A 226 -13.12 -16.43 -4.66
C ILE A 226 -12.24 -16.08 -5.87
N ARG A 227 -12.78 -15.43 -6.91
CA ARG A 227 -12.02 -15.03 -8.11
C ARG A 227 -10.86 -14.08 -7.80
N ALA A 228 -10.98 -13.25 -6.76
CA ALA A 228 -9.86 -12.40 -6.34
C ALA A 228 -8.70 -13.22 -5.74
N VAL A 229 -9.00 -14.35 -5.09
CA VAL A 229 -7.99 -15.28 -4.56
C VAL A 229 -7.36 -16.05 -5.72
N GLU A 230 -8.17 -16.56 -6.65
CA GLU A 230 -7.70 -17.28 -7.84
C GLU A 230 -6.81 -16.40 -8.72
N ALA A 231 -7.18 -15.14 -8.94
CA ALA A 231 -6.38 -14.17 -9.68
C ALA A 231 -4.98 -14.00 -9.06
N THR A 232 -4.92 -13.87 -7.74
CA THR A 232 -3.65 -13.79 -7.00
C THR A 232 -2.82 -15.06 -7.16
N ALA A 233 -3.43 -16.23 -7.12
CA ALA A 233 -2.75 -17.51 -7.29
C ALA A 233 -2.18 -17.68 -8.71
N GLU A 234 -2.81 -17.08 -9.73
CA GLU A 234 -2.33 -17.06 -11.12
C GLU A 234 -1.35 -15.91 -11.44
N GLY A 235 -0.97 -15.10 -10.43
CA GLY A 235 -0.07 -13.97 -10.63
C GLY A 235 -0.67 -12.85 -11.50
N LYS A 236 -1.99 -12.64 -11.43
CA LYS A 236 -2.75 -11.69 -12.25
C LYS A 236 -3.55 -10.71 -11.40
N SER A 237 -3.78 -9.51 -11.92
CA SER A 237 -4.80 -8.64 -11.34
C SER A 237 -6.20 -9.19 -11.59
N ILE A 238 -7.19 -8.69 -10.83
CA ILE A 238 -8.59 -9.02 -11.10
C ILE A 238 -9.04 -8.50 -12.47
N PHE A 239 -8.43 -7.44 -12.98
CA PHE A 239 -8.73 -6.87 -14.30
C PHE A 239 -8.32 -7.81 -15.45
N ALA A 240 -7.20 -8.55 -15.29
CA ALA A 240 -6.78 -9.55 -16.26
C ALA A 240 -7.53 -10.87 -16.10
N TYR A 241 -7.89 -11.25 -14.86
CA TYR A 241 -8.51 -12.53 -14.54
C TYR A 241 -10.04 -12.55 -14.75
N ASP A 242 -10.76 -11.51 -14.26
CA ASP A 242 -12.22 -11.42 -14.32
C ASP A 242 -12.67 -9.97 -14.58
N LYS A 243 -12.34 -9.48 -15.80
CA LYS A 243 -12.53 -8.08 -16.22
C LYS A 243 -13.96 -7.56 -16.04
N SER A 244 -14.96 -8.40 -16.28
CA SER A 244 -16.39 -8.05 -16.16
C SER A 244 -16.97 -8.31 -14.77
N GLY A 245 -16.15 -8.80 -13.83
CA GLY A 245 -16.58 -9.15 -12.49
C GLY A 245 -16.84 -7.95 -11.59
N LYS A 246 -17.67 -8.17 -10.56
CA LYS A 246 -18.02 -7.13 -9.59
C LYS A 246 -16.80 -6.59 -8.83
N VAL A 247 -15.78 -7.43 -8.59
CA VAL A 247 -14.56 -7.02 -7.90
C VAL A 247 -13.71 -6.12 -8.79
N ALA A 248 -13.61 -6.43 -10.10
CA ALA A 248 -12.93 -5.57 -11.07
C ALA A 248 -13.58 -4.18 -11.12
N ALA A 249 -14.91 -4.13 -11.26
CA ALA A 249 -15.65 -2.87 -11.23
C ALA A 249 -15.45 -2.08 -9.92
N ALA A 250 -15.41 -2.76 -8.77
CA ALA A 250 -15.16 -2.12 -7.48
C ALA A 250 -13.75 -1.55 -7.40
N TYR A 251 -12.70 -2.28 -7.82
CA TYR A 251 -11.34 -1.75 -7.84
C TYR A 251 -11.14 -0.65 -8.88
N GLU A 252 -11.83 -0.70 -10.02
CA GLU A 252 -11.84 0.41 -10.98
C GLU A 252 -12.39 1.69 -10.32
N GLN A 253 -13.55 1.59 -9.64
CA GLN A 253 -14.13 2.73 -8.95
C GLN A 253 -13.24 3.22 -7.81
N PHE A 254 -12.67 2.34 -7.01
CA PHE A 254 -11.74 2.69 -5.94
C PHE A 254 -10.50 3.41 -6.47
N SER A 255 -9.91 2.94 -7.57
CA SER A 255 -8.74 3.60 -8.17
C SER A 255 -9.07 5.00 -8.70
N LYS A 256 -10.31 5.24 -9.20
CA LYS A 256 -10.80 6.58 -9.56
C LYS A 256 -10.91 7.48 -8.32
N GLU A 257 -11.51 6.99 -7.22
CA GLU A 257 -11.61 7.75 -5.97
C GLU A 257 -10.22 8.15 -5.43
N VAL A 258 -9.24 7.24 -5.51
CA VAL A 258 -7.86 7.52 -5.08
C VAL A 258 -7.18 8.56 -5.98
N ALA A 259 -7.40 8.48 -7.29
CA ALA A 259 -6.85 9.44 -8.25
C ALA A 259 -7.42 10.85 -8.03
N GLU A 260 -8.73 10.97 -7.89
CA GLU A 260 -9.42 12.26 -7.61
C GLU A 260 -8.95 12.88 -6.29
N LEU A 261 -8.82 12.05 -5.24
CA LEU A 261 -8.31 12.52 -3.95
C LEU A 261 -6.86 13.02 -4.08
N GLY A 262 -6.03 12.30 -4.84
CA GLY A 262 -4.67 12.71 -5.13
C GLY A 262 -4.57 14.04 -5.87
N GLU A 263 -5.45 14.27 -6.84
CA GLU A 263 -5.50 15.53 -7.59
C GLU A 263 -5.96 16.71 -6.72
N LYS A 264 -7.00 16.52 -5.91
CA LYS A 264 -7.46 17.52 -4.94
C LYS A 264 -6.36 17.94 -3.96
N GLN A 265 -5.62 16.97 -3.42
CA GLN A 265 -4.51 17.23 -2.48
C GLN A 265 -3.35 17.98 -3.17
N ARG A 266 -3.03 17.64 -4.43
CA ARG A 266 -2.01 18.34 -5.23
C ARG A 266 -2.38 19.80 -5.44
N ASN A 267 -3.63 20.08 -5.79
CA ASN A 267 -4.13 21.43 -6.01
C ASN A 267 -4.12 22.27 -4.72
N GLN A 268 -4.49 21.68 -3.58
CA GLN A 268 -4.42 22.34 -2.27
C GLN A 268 -2.97 22.70 -1.92
N ASN A 269 -2.04 21.74 -2.02
CA ASN A 269 -0.62 21.99 -1.74
C ASN A 269 -0.01 23.06 -2.68
N ARG A 270 -0.47 23.15 -3.92
CA ARG A 270 -0.04 24.20 -4.87
C ARG A 270 -0.58 25.56 -4.47
N ALA A 271 -1.83 25.65 -4.06
CA ALA A 271 -2.44 26.90 -3.61
C ALA A 271 -1.81 27.42 -2.30
N GLU A 272 -1.45 26.54 -1.37
CA GLU A 272 -0.76 26.91 -0.12
C GLU A 272 0.67 27.44 -0.35
N ARG A 273 1.34 27.03 -1.43
CA ARG A 273 2.70 27.50 -1.79
C ARG A 273 2.72 28.85 -2.51
N LEU A 274 1.59 29.27 -3.07
CA LEU A 274 1.43 30.54 -3.77
C LEU A 274 0.97 31.67 -2.85
N ARG A 275 0.67 31.35 -1.60
CA ARG A 275 0.36 32.29 -0.52
C ARG A 275 1.59 32.54 0.36
#